data_8903b8309a064b38d06b7ff137a39282
#
_entry.id   8903b8309a064b38d06b7ff137a39282
#
_cell.length_a   1.000
_cell.length_b   1.000
_cell.length_c   1.000
_cell.angle_alpha   90.00
_cell.angle_beta   90.00
_cell.angle_gamma   90.00
#
_symmetry.space_group_name_H-M   'P 1'
#
loop_
_entity.id
_entity.type
_entity.pdbx_description
1 polymer ?
#
loop_
_entity_poly.entity_id
_entity_poly.type
_entity_poly.pdbx_seq_one_letter_code
_entity_poly.pdbx_strand_id
1 'polypeptide(L)'
;RIRQIRRRERRSDMSLLYFLVQQMMLFSIPLLIVALGGMFCERSGVINIALEGIMVLGGFAGILFINLFQGVLPGQPILLIALLISMVTGMVVSLVHAYASVNMKANQSISGTAINMFAPAFAIFVARVIRNVQQIPFENQFRIEKVPVLGDIPVIGGMFFQNAYITTYLGILILVVSCVVLYKTRFGLRLRSCGEHPQAAASVGISVYKMRYMGVLISGALAGIGGLVYIIPTSTSFNASVSGYGFLALAVLIFGQWKPGKILLAALFFGIMKTISSAYSGIPILADFGIPSSIYKMIPYLATLIVLALNTKGSQAPKA
;
A
#
# COMPACT_ATOMS: atom_id res chain seq x y z
N ARG A 1 -16.67 41.49 -17.76
CA ARG A 1 -17.47 40.45 -17.05
C ARG A 1 -17.18 39.04 -17.56
N ILE A 2 -17.27 38.76 -18.88
CA ILE A 2 -17.00 37.43 -19.49
C ILE A 2 -15.58 36.92 -19.22
N ARG A 3 -14.54 37.78 -19.29
CA ARG A 3 -13.14 37.43 -18.97
C ARG A 3 -12.94 37.04 -17.49
N GLN A 4 -13.68 37.65 -16.57
CA GLN A 4 -13.62 37.34 -15.15
C GLN A 4 -14.33 35.97 -14.84
N ILE A 5 -15.44 35.69 -15.51
CA ILE A 5 -16.15 34.42 -15.39
C ILE A 5 -15.26 33.28 -15.88
N ARG A 6 -14.69 33.38 -17.09
CA ARG A 6 -13.74 32.36 -17.62
C ARG A 6 -12.48 32.18 -16.77
N ARG A 7 -11.99 33.23 -16.08
CA ARG A 7 -10.86 33.09 -15.14
C ARG A 7 -11.26 32.38 -13.85
N ARG A 8 -12.48 32.57 -13.37
CA ARG A 8 -13.02 31.83 -12.21
C ARG A 8 -13.25 30.36 -12.54
N GLU A 9 -13.86 30.06 -13.67
CA GLU A 9 -14.05 28.69 -14.15
C GLU A 9 -12.71 27.96 -14.29
N ARG A 10 -11.72 28.54 -14.99
CA ARG A 10 -10.39 27.93 -15.09
C ARG A 10 -9.70 27.73 -13.75
N ARG A 11 -9.88 28.60 -12.76
CA ARG A 11 -9.35 28.40 -11.41
C ARG A 11 -10.04 27.28 -10.68
N SER A 12 -11.35 27.16 -10.85
CA SER A 12 -12.15 26.05 -10.29
C SER A 12 -11.72 24.71 -10.87
N ASP A 13 -11.57 24.62 -12.20
CA ASP A 13 -11.13 23.42 -12.90
C ASP A 13 -9.72 22.98 -12.50
N MET A 14 -8.82 23.95 -12.36
CA MET A 14 -7.44 23.67 -11.90
C MET A 14 -7.40 23.19 -10.46
N SER A 15 -8.21 23.77 -9.57
CA SER A 15 -8.29 23.33 -8.17
C SER A 15 -8.88 21.93 -8.04
N LEU A 16 -9.87 21.59 -8.83
CA LEU A 16 -10.44 20.25 -8.91
C LEU A 16 -9.42 19.24 -9.42
N LEU A 17 -8.66 19.58 -10.47
CA LEU A 17 -7.60 18.73 -11.00
C LEU A 17 -6.51 18.46 -9.94
N TYR A 18 -6.05 19.50 -9.22
CA TYR A 18 -5.07 19.34 -8.16
C TYR A 18 -5.59 18.41 -7.06
N PHE A 19 -6.82 18.61 -6.63
CA PHE A 19 -7.47 17.75 -5.65
C PHE A 19 -7.53 16.29 -6.10
N LEU A 20 -7.96 16.03 -7.34
CA LEU A 20 -8.06 14.66 -7.87
C LEU A 20 -6.70 13.97 -7.97
N VAL A 21 -5.64 14.68 -8.40
CA VAL A 21 -4.28 14.13 -8.46
C VAL A 21 -3.75 13.83 -7.04
N GLN A 22 -3.96 14.74 -6.09
CA GLN A 22 -3.58 14.52 -4.69
C GLN A 22 -4.29 13.30 -4.10
N GLN A 23 -5.61 13.17 -4.30
CA GLN A 23 -6.37 12.00 -3.85
C GLN A 23 -5.92 10.70 -4.53
N MET A 24 -5.67 10.75 -5.84
CA MET A 24 -5.11 9.61 -6.56
C MET A 24 -3.78 9.13 -5.94
N MET A 25 -2.88 10.04 -5.59
CA MET A 25 -1.62 9.68 -4.94
C MET A 25 -1.83 9.07 -3.55
N LEU A 26 -2.75 9.62 -2.74
CA LEU A 26 -3.08 9.08 -1.42
C LEU A 26 -3.56 7.61 -1.49
N PHE A 27 -4.33 7.27 -2.51
CA PHE A 27 -4.83 5.90 -2.69
C PHE A 27 -3.83 4.99 -3.41
N SER A 28 -3.02 5.51 -4.33
CA SER A 28 -2.08 4.71 -5.13
C SER A 28 -0.84 4.29 -4.33
N ILE A 29 -0.31 5.18 -3.48
CA ILE A 29 0.96 4.94 -2.78
C ILE A 29 0.91 3.73 -1.84
N PRO A 30 -0.09 3.55 -0.95
CA PRO A 30 -0.16 2.34 -0.14
C PRO A 30 -0.28 1.07 -0.99
N LEU A 31 -1.07 1.10 -2.08
CA LEU A 31 -1.17 -0.03 -3.00
C LEU A 31 0.17 -0.37 -3.65
N LEU A 32 0.91 0.65 -4.08
CA LEU A 32 2.24 0.49 -4.67
C LEU A 32 3.21 -0.18 -3.68
N ILE A 33 3.30 0.33 -2.45
CA ILE A 33 4.21 -0.18 -1.42
C ILE A 33 3.91 -1.65 -1.11
N VAL A 34 2.64 -1.98 -0.88
CA VAL A 34 2.22 -3.34 -0.52
C VAL A 34 2.38 -4.31 -1.68
N ALA A 35 2.03 -3.89 -2.90
CA ALA A 35 2.21 -4.72 -4.10
C ALA A 35 3.69 -4.98 -4.41
N LEU A 36 4.59 -4.00 -4.17
CA LEU A 36 6.03 -4.23 -4.25
C LEU A 36 6.49 -5.24 -3.20
N GLY A 37 5.92 -5.20 -1.99
CA GLY A 37 6.15 -6.21 -0.96
C GLY A 37 5.74 -7.61 -1.43
N GLY A 38 4.52 -7.76 -1.93
CA GLY A 38 4.03 -9.01 -2.52
C GLY A 38 4.93 -9.52 -3.66
N MET A 39 5.43 -8.62 -4.50
CA MET A 39 6.35 -8.96 -5.59
C MET A 39 7.65 -9.60 -5.09
N PHE A 40 8.27 -9.08 -4.03
CA PHE A 40 9.48 -9.69 -3.47
C PHE A 40 9.22 -11.09 -2.92
N CYS A 41 8.06 -11.29 -2.26
CA CYS A 41 7.66 -12.57 -1.74
C CYS A 41 7.46 -13.59 -2.86
N GLU A 42 6.61 -13.28 -3.84
CA GLU A 42 6.29 -14.20 -4.94
C GLU A 42 7.46 -14.46 -5.87
N ARG A 43 8.35 -13.46 -6.07
CA ARG A 43 9.62 -13.66 -6.77
C ARG A 43 10.62 -14.55 -6.02
N SER A 44 10.42 -14.83 -4.75
CA SER A 44 11.19 -15.82 -3.98
C SER A 44 10.60 -17.22 -4.04
N GLY A 45 9.40 -17.37 -4.59
CA GLY A 45 8.66 -18.63 -4.66
C GLY A 45 7.77 -18.89 -3.44
N VAL A 46 7.33 -17.85 -2.74
CA VAL A 46 6.34 -17.92 -1.66
C VAL A 46 5.22 -16.93 -1.95
N ILE A 47 3.97 -17.40 -1.93
CA ILE A 47 2.79 -16.56 -2.10
C ILE A 47 2.41 -15.94 -0.75
N ASN A 48 2.22 -14.62 -0.68
CA ASN A 48 1.83 -13.95 0.54
C ASN A 48 0.41 -13.37 0.46
N ILE A 49 -0.58 -14.18 0.80
CA ILE A 49 -1.98 -13.74 0.92
C ILE A 49 -2.23 -12.98 2.23
N ALA A 50 -1.30 -13.04 3.21
CA ALA A 50 -1.42 -12.39 4.51
C ALA A 50 -1.26 -10.86 4.47
N LEU A 51 -1.09 -10.25 3.30
CA LEU A 51 -0.81 -8.81 3.16
C LEU A 51 -1.84 -7.93 3.89
N GLU A 52 -3.13 -8.28 3.85
CA GLU A 52 -4.20 -7.54 4.54
C GLU A 52 -3.98 -7.55 6.07
N GLY A 53 -3.78 -8.73 6.65
CA GLY A 53 -3.55 -8.87 8.08
C GLY A 53 -2.25 -8.22 8.56
N ILE A 54 -1.19 -8.30 7.76
CA ILE A 54 0.09 -7.64 8.05
C ILE A 54 -0.06 -6.11 8.00
N MET A 55 -0.83 -5.57 7.03
CA MET A 55 -1.17 -4.15 6.97
C MET A 55 -1.94 -3.71 8.22
N VAL A 56 -2.93 -4.50 8.67
CA VAL A 56 -3.73 -4.23 9.87
C VAL A 56 -2.84 -4.16 11.10
N LEU A 57 -1.97 -5.16 11.33
CA LEU A 57 -1.11 -5.19 12.52
C LEU A 57 0.01 -4.14 12.47
N GLY A 58 0.60 -3.92 11.30
CA GLY A 58 1.59 -2.84 11.11
C GLY A 58 0.97 -1.46 11.34
N GLY A 59 -0.18 -1.21 10.74
CA GLY A 59 -0.94 0.03 10.94
C GLY A 59 -1.37 0.21 12.40
N PHE A 60 -1.85 -0.85 13.05
CA PHE A 60 -2.20 -0.85 14.48
C PHE A 60 -1.02 -0.42 15.35
N ALA A 61 0.15 -1.04 15.19
CA ALA A 61 1.32 -0.73 16.00
C ALA A 61 1.79 0.72 15.79
N GLY A 62 1.78 1.20 14.54
CA GLY A 62 2.14 2.59 14.23
C GLY A 62 1.15 3.60 14.82
N ILE A 63 -0.15 3.36 14.69
CA ILE A 63 -1.18 4.25 15.25
C ILE A 63 -1.20 4.21 16.78
N LEU A 64 -1.02 3.04 17.38
CA LEU A 64 -0.91 2.93 18.83
C LEU A 64 0.27 3.76 19.36
N PHE A 65 1.42 3.69 18.69
CA PHE A 65 2.58 4.51 19.02
C PHE A 65 2.30 6.00 18.87
N ILE A 66 1.68 6.43 17.77
CA ILE A 66 1.28 7.83 17.58
C ILE A 66 0.33 8.27 18.70
N ASN A 67 -0.72 7.50 19.02
CA ASN A 67 -1.67 7.84 20.07
C ASN A 67 -1.01 8.00 21.45
N LEU A 68 0.01 7.17 21.76
CA LEU A 68 0.69 7.21 23.07
C LEU A 68 1.65 8.39 23.19
N PHE A 69 2.32 8.79 22.09
CA PHE A 69 3.45 9.71 22.11
C PHE A 69 3.24 11.03 21.36
N GLN A 70 2.09 11.25 20.71
CA GLN A 70 1.83 12.47 19.92
C GLN A 70 1.87 13.76 20.76
N GLY A 71 1.61 13.69 22.08
CA GLY A 71 1.76 14.81 22.99
C GLY A 71 3.21 15.19 23.33
N VAL A 72 4.16 14.27 23.11
CA VAL A 72 5.60 14.45 23.41
C VAL A 72 6.41 14.73 22.15
N LEU A 73 6.07 14.06 21.05
CA LEU A 73 6.79 14.12 19.76
C LEU A 73 5.82 14.55 18.66
N PRO A 74 5.54 15.85 18.50
CA PRO A 74 4.61 16.31 17.47
C PRO A 74 5.22 16.32 16.08
N GLY A 75 4.38 16.25 15.05
CA GLY A 75 4.76 16.46 13.65
C GLY A 75 5.41 15.28 12.95
N GLN A 76 6.33 15.53 12.04
CA GLN A 76 6.93 14.50 11.16
C GLN A 76 7.82 13.47 11.88
N PRO A 77 8.59 13.80 12.95
CA PRO A 77 9.43 12.82 13.62
C PRO A 77 8.67 11.60 14.16
N ILE A 78 7.50 11.82 14.78
CA ILE A 78 6.70 10.70 15.30
C ILE A 78 6.20 9.79 14.18
N LEU A 79 5.86 10.38 13.02
CA LEU A 79 5.44 9.61 11.85
C LEU A 79 6.56 8.70 11.34
N LEU A 80 7.79 9.19 11.26
CA LEU A 80 8.94 8.40 10.82
C LEU A 80 9.23 7.23 11.77
N ILE A 81 9.15 7.46 13.09
CA ILE A 81 9.31 6.40 14.09
C ILE A 81 8.15 5.39 13.97
N ALA A 82 6.91 5.87 13.82
CA ALA A 82 5.75 5.01 13.64
C ALA A 82 5.86 4.13 12.38
N LEU A 83 6.42 4.66 11.28
CA LEU A 83 6.70 3.89 10.07
C LEU A 83 7.74 2.79 10.32
N LEU A 84 8.78 3.06 11.11
CA LEU A 84 9.77 2.04 11.50
C LEU A 84 9.13 0.95 12.38
N ILE A 85 8.28 1.33 13.34
CA ILE A 85 7.56 0.39 14.18
C ILE A 85 6.61 -0.48 13.34
N SER A 86 5.86 0.13 12.41
CA SER A 86 4.99 -0.58 11.48
C SER A 86 5.77 -1.56 10.60
N MET A 87 6.95 -1.17 10.13
CA MET A 87 7.86 -2.00 9.35
C MET A 87 8.32 -3.23 10.16
N VAL A 88 8.81 -3.01 11.38
CA VAL A 88 9.29 -4.09 12.25
C VAL A 88 8.13 -5.04 12.62
N THR A 89 6.97 -4.49 12.97
CA THR A 89 5.77 -5.29 13.27
C THR A 89 5.37 -6.15 12.07
N GLY A 90 5.36 -5.59 10.87
CA GLY A 90 5.08 -6.33 9.65
C GLY A 90 6.10 -7.45 9.39
N MET A 91 7.39 -7.21 9.64
CA MET A 91 8.43 -8.26 9.56
C MET A 91 8.18 -9.39 10.58
N VAL A 92 7.91 -9.05 11.84
CA VAL A 92 7.68 -10.03 12.90
C VAL A 92 6.46 -10.90 12.59
N VAL A 93 5.35 -10.31 12.16
CA VAL A 93 4.14 -11.04 11.77
C VAL A 93 4.42 -11.95 10.58
N SER A 94 5.17 -11.46 9.60
CA SER A 94 5.50 -12.25 8.40
C SER A 94 6.45 -13.41 8.69
N LEU A 95 7.22 -13.40 9.80
CA LEU A 95 8.01 -14.56 10.23
C LEU A 95 7.15 -15.78 10.50
N VAL A 96 5.94 -15.61 11.05
CA VAL A 96 5.00 -16.71 11.27
C VAL A 96 4.61 -17.37 9.95
N HIS A 97 4.28 -16.53 8.95
CA HIS A 97 3.97 -16.99 7.60
C HIS A 97 5.19 -17.66 6.91
N ALA A 98 6.38 -17.07 7.06
CA ALA A 98 7.63 -17.62 6.54
C ALA A 98 7.92 -19.00 7.14
N TYR A 99 7.80 -19.15 8.45
CA TYR A 99 8.02 -20.43 9.14
C TYR A 99 7.04 -21.49 8.66
N ALA A 100 5.74 -21.18 8.62
CA ALA A 100 4.71 -22.08 8.13
C ALA A 100 4.97 -22.50 6.67
N SER A 101 5.28 -21.56 5.79
CA SER A 101 5.44 -21.80 4.36
C SER A 101 6.75 -22.50 4.00
N VAL A 102 7.86 -22.13 4.63
CA VAL A 102 9.21 -22.56 4.24
C VAL A 102 9.64 -23.79 5.05
N ASN A 103 9.42 -23.81 6.38
CA ASN A 103 9.84 -24.92 7.25
C ASN A 103 8.82 -26.04 7.28
N MET A 104 7.55 -25.69 7.56
CA MET A 104 6.50 -26.66 7.71
C MET A 104 5.93 -27.12 6.36
N LYS A 105 6.27 -26.44 5.26
CA LYS A 105 5.70 -26.68 3.93
C LYS A 105 4.16 -26.68 3.94
N ALA A 106 3.57 -25.88 4.85
CA ALA A 106 2.14 -25.74 4.98
C ALA A 106 1.55 -25.01 3.76
N ASN A 107 0.25 -25.20 3.56
CA ASN A 107 -0.47 -24.47 2.52
C ASN A 107 -0.41 -22.95 2.79
N GLN A 108 0.21 -22.22 1.87
CA GLN A 108 0.49 -20.79 2.00
C GLN A 108 -0.82 -19.96 2.04
N SER A 109 -1.85 -20.40 1.32
CA SER A 109 -3.15 -19.74 1.32
C SER A 109 -3.84 -19.87 2.68
N ILE A 110 -3.78 -21.04 3.31
CA ILE A 110 -4.35 -21.26 4.64
C ILE A 110 -3.62 -20.45 5.69
N SER A 111 -2.30 -20.47 5.68
CA SER A 111 -1.48 -19.67 6.60
C SER A 111 -1.75 -18.15 6.45
N GLY A 112 -1.83 -17.66 5.21
CA GLY A 112 -2.14 -16.26 4.93
C GLY A 112 -3.54 -15.86 5.39
N THR A 113 -4.53 -16.68 5.10
CA THR A 113 -5.93 -16.44 5.53
C THR A 113 -6.06 -16.44 7.06
N ALA A 114 -5.37 -17.35 7.74
CA ALA A 114 -5.36 -17.39 9.20
C ALA A 114 -4.84 -16.07 9.82
N ILE A 115 -3.74 -15.52 9.27
CA ILE A 115 -3.21 -14.22 9.70
C ILE A 115 -4.22 -13.09 9.42
N ASN A 116 -4.87 -13.10 8.25
CA ASN A 116 -5.88 -12.08 7.91
C ASN A 116 -7.09 -12.09 8.85
N MET A 117 -7.50 -13.27 9.33
CA MET A 117 -8.58 -13.40 10.31
C MET A 117 -8.13 -13.04 11.74
N PHE A 118 -6.92 -13.41 12.09
CA PHE A 118 -6.36 -13.15 13.42
C PHE A 118 -6.08 -11.65 13.65
N ALA A 119 -5.56 -10.96 12.65
CA ALA A 119 -5.04 -9.61 12.78
C ALA A 119 -6.05 -8.57 13.29
N PRO A 120 -7.28 -8.45 12.75
CA PRO A 120 -8.27 -7.52 13.27
C PRO A 120 -8.71 -7.83 14.69
N ALA A 121 -8.92 -9.12 15.01
CA ALA A 121 -9.33 -9.56 16.34
C ALA A 121 -8.25 -9.24 17.40
N PHE A 122 -6.98 -9.51 17.06
CA PHE A 122 -5.85 -9.20 17.93
C PHE A 122 -5.69 -7.70 18.14
N ALA A 123 -5.80 -6.90 17.08
CA ALA A 123 -5.69 -5.44 17.18
C ALA A 123 -6.78 -4.84 18.08
N ILE A 124 -8.04 -5.29 17.96
CA ILE A 124 -9.15 -4.85 18.82
C ILE A 124 -8.91 -5.29 20.27
N PHE A 125 -8.49 -6.54 20.48
CA PHE A 125 -8.21 -7.06 21.81
C PHE A 125 -7.15 -6.24 22.52
N VAL A 126 -6.01 -5.98 21.87
CA VAL A 126 -4.91 -5.22 22.46
C VAL A 126 -5.29 -3.74 22.66
N ALA A 127 -6.06 -3.14 21.75
CA ALA A 127 -6.58 -1.78 21.91
C ALA A 127 -7.47 -1.65 23.15
N ARG A 128 -8.33 -2.65 23.40
CA ARG A 128 -9.16 -2.69 24.63
C ARG A 128 -8.32 -2.85 25.90
N VAL A 129 -7.32 -3.73 25.89
CA VAL A 129 -6.47 -3.97 27.06
C VAL A 129 -5.63 -2.74 27.41
N ILE A 130 -5.06 -2.06 26.40
CA ILE A 130 -4.14 -0.94 26.65
C ILE A 130 -4.88 0.39 26.85
N ARG A 131 -5.95 0.64 26.07
CA ARG A 131 -6.61 1.95 26.02
C ARG A 131 -8.07 1.94 26.42
N ASN A 132 -8.67 0.78 26.74
CA ASN A 132 -10.10 0.60 27.00
C ASN A 132 -11.03 1.05 25.85
N VAL A 133 -10.52 1.08 24.62
CA VAL A 133 -11.26 1.49 23.42
C VAL A 133 -11.19 0.44 22.33
N GLN A 134 -12.18 0.41 21.44
CA GLN A 134 -12.15 -0.45 20.24
C GLN A 134 -11.49 0.24 19.04
N GLN A 135 -11.52 1.56 19.03
CA GLN A 135 -10.94 2.39 17.98
C GLN A 135 -9.94 3.34 18.62
N ILE A 136 -8.74 3.40 18.05
CA ILE A 136 -7.67 4.26 18.58
C ILE A 136 -7.72 5.58 17.83
N PRO A 137 -8.11 6.70 18.47
CA PRO A 137 -8.08 8.02 17.84
C PRO A 137 -6.63 8.50 17.71
N PHE A 138 -6.36 9.29 16.69
CA PHE A 138 -5.09 10.00 16.51
C PHE A 138 -5.34 11.34 15.80
N GLU A 139 -4.45 12.30 16.03
CA GLU A 139 -4.50 13.58 15.35
C GLU A 139 -3.64 13.52 14.08
N ASN A 140 -4.26 13.87 12.94
CA ASN A 140 -3.55 13.90 11.67
C ASN A 140 -2.87 15.25 11.46
N GLN A 141 -1.69 15.42 12.03
CA GLN A 141 -0.83 16.62 11.89
C GLN A 141 0.30 16.42 10.86
N PHE A 142 0.19 15.40 10.00
CA PHE A 142 1.30 14.93 9.14
C PHE A 142 1.24 15.49 7.73
N ARG A 143 0.21 16.28 7.40
CA ARG A 143 0.04 16.88 6.09
C ARG A 143 0.99 18.05 5.93
N ILE A 144 1.79 18.04 4.89
CA ILE A 144 2.71 19.13 4.53
C ILE A 144 1.93 20.07 3.62
N GLU A 145 1.67 21.30 4.09
CA GLU A 145 0.93 22.30 3.31
C GLU A 145 1.66 22.63 2.00
N LYS A 146 2.96 22.84 2.08
CA LYS A 146 3.79 23.20 0.92
C LYS A 146 5.24 22.77 1.12
N VAL A 147 5.80 22.07 0.16
CA VAL A 147 7.23 21.76 0.15
C VAL A 147 8.00 22.99 -0.32
N PRO A 148 9.01 23.49 0.43
CA PRO A 148 9.80 24.63 0.02
C PRO A 148 10.41 24.44 -1.38
N VAL A 149 10.44 25.50 -2.18
CA VAL A 149 10.97 25.56 -3.56
C VAL A 149 10.14 24.73 -4.56
N LEU A 150 9.90 23.44 -4.32
CA LEU A 150 9.17 22.55 -5.24
C LEU A 150 7.67 22.86 -5.29
N GLY A 151 7.10 23.32 -4.19
CA GLY A 151 5.69 23.73 -4.13
C GLY A 151 5.37 25.02 -4.90
N ASP A 152 6.37 25.79 -5.32
CA ASP A 152 6.21 27.02 -6.10
C ASP A 152 6.18 26.79 -7.61
N ILE A 153 6.53 25.60 -8.07
CA ILE A 153 6.52 25.25 -9.49
C ILE A 153 5.08 25.32 -10.01
N PRO A 154 4.80 26.12 -11.06
CA PRO A 154 3.46 26.20 -11.62
C PRO A 154 2.93 24.83 -12.06
N VAL A 155 1.67 24.52 -11.74
CA VAL A 155 0.97 23.28 -12.05
C VAL A 155 1.52 22.05 -11.28
N ILE A 156 2.78 21.69 -11.46
CA ILE A 156 3.43 20.50 -10.83
C ILE A 156 3.50 20.68 -9.30
N GLY A 157 3.81 21.88 -8.82
CA GLY A 157 3.84 22.18 -7.39
C GLY A 157 2.50 21.92 -6.72
N GLY A 158 1.42 22.42 -7.31
CA GLY A 158 0.06 22.20 -6.80
C GLY A 158 -0.40 20.74 -6.84
N MET A 159 0.04 19.95 -7.83
CA MET A 159 -0.34 18.55 -7.97
C MET A 159 0.38 17.62 -7.00
N PHE A 160 1.71 17.80 -6.78
CA PHE A 160 2.55 16.82 -6.12
C PHE A 160 3.23 17.32 -4.85
N PHE A 161 3.40 18.65 -4.68
CA PHE A 161 4.22 19.25 -3.63
C PHE A 161 3.46 20.17 -2.67
N GLN A 162 2.13 20.29 -2.87
CA GLN A 162 1.23 20.95 -1.93
C GLN A 162 0.25 19.93 -1.35
N ASN A 163 -0.10 20.13 -0.08
CA ASN A 163 -1.00 19.24 0.66
C ASN A 163 -0.59 17.74 0.60
N ALA A 164 0.70 17.46 0.54
CA ALA A 164 1.26 16.13 0.41
C ALA A 164 1.65 15.54 1.76
N TYR A 165 1.77 14.20 1.80
CA TYR A 165 2.35 13.50 2.94
C TYR A 165 3.77 13.03 2.61
N ILE A 166 4.66 13.00 3.60
CA ILE A 166 6.02 12.49 3.43
C ILE A 166 6.03 11.03 2.94
N THR A 167 4.98 10.28 3.26
CA THR A 167 4.78 8.89 2.83
C THR A 167 4.63 8.74 1.31
N THR A 168 4.18 9.78 0.60
CA THR A 168 4.12 9.78 -0.87
C THR A 168 5.52 9.68 -1.47
N TYR A 169 6.44 10.49 -0.97
CA TYR A 169 7.84 10.49 -1.45
C TYR A 169 8.57 9.21 -1.02
N LEU A 170 8.27 8.70 0.19
CA LEU A 170 8.77 7.42 0.66
C LEU A 170 8.31 6.28 -0.27
N GLY A 171 7.06 6.28 -0.72
CA GLY A 171 6.55 5.27 -1.66
C GLY A 171 7.30 5.28 -3.00
N ILE A 172 7.60 6.47 -3.55
CA ILE A 172 8.40 6.63 -4.77
C ILE A 172 9.84 6.15 -4.53
N LEU A 173 10.43 6.49 -3.39
CA LEU A 173 11.77 6.01 -3.01
C LEU A 173 11.80 4.47 -2.92
N ILE A 174 10.81 3.86 -2.27
CA ILE A 174 10.68 2.40 -2.18
C ILE A 174 10.56 1.78 -3.58
N LEU A 175 9.83 2.39 -4.51
CA LEU A 175 9.76 1.92 -5.89
C LEU A 175 11.14 1.92 -6.57
N VAL A 176 11.88 3.03 -6.48
CA VAL A 176 13.21 3.15 -7.08
C VAL A 176 14.18 2.13 -6.47
N VAL A 177 14.20 2.03 -5.15
CA VAL A 177 15.01 1.04 -4.43
C VAL A 177 14.63 -0.38 -4.84
N SER A 178 13.35 -0.69 -4.94
CA SER A 178 12.85 -2.00 -5.38
C SER A 178 13.30 -2.35 -6.79
N CYS A 179 13.26 -1.38 -7.72
CA CYS A 179 13.78 -1.56 -9.08
C CYS A 179 15.28 -1.89 -9.08
N VAL A 180 16.06 -1.12 -8.34
CA VAL A 180 17.51 -1.33 -8.24
C VAL A 180 17.82 -2.67 -7.60
N VAL A 181 17.22 -2.97 -6.44
CA VAL A 181 17.44 -4.22 -5.72
C VAL A 181 17.10 -5.43 -6.57
N LEU A 182 15.94 -5.41 -7.25
CA LEU A 182 15.48 -6.55 -8.02
C LEU A 182 16.28 -6.80 -9.31
N TYR A 183 16.70 -5.73 -10.02
CA TYR A 183 17.30 -5.86 -11.33
C TYR A 183 18.80 -5.59 -11.40
N LYS A 184 19.37 -4.84 -10.45
CA LYS A 184 20.77 -4.42 -10.49
C LYS A 184 21.64 -5.05 -9.40
N THR A 185 21.06 -5.84 -8.46
CA THR A 185 21.84 -6.45 -7.38
C THR A 185 21.93 -7.96 -7.49
N ARG A 186 23.00 -8.53 -6.89
CA ARG A 186 23.19 -9.98 -6.76
C ARG A 186 22.06 -10.62 -5.94
N PHE A 187 21.50 -9.90 -4.96
CA PHE A 187 20.38 -10.35 -4.16
C PHE A 187 19.14 -10.55 -5.03
N GLY A 188 18.75 -9.57 -5.83
CA GLY A 188 17.59 -9.66 -6.72
C GLY A 188 17.72 -10.76 -7.77
N LEU A 189 18.94 -11.00 -8.29
CA LEU A 189 19.19 -12.11 -9.20
C LEU A 189 18.95 -13.47 -8.51
N ARG A 190 19.53 -13.67 -7.31
CA ARG A 190 19.35 -14.89 -6.52
C ARG A 190 17.89 -15.12 -6.10
N LEU A 191 17.20 -14.04 -5.69
CA LEU A 191 15.79 -14.11 -5.32
C LEU A 191 14.94 -14.63 -6.49
N ARG A 192 15.10 -14.05 -7.67
CA ARG A 192 14.35 -14.44 -8.88
C ARG A 192 14.68 -15.87 -9.32
N SER A 193 15.95 -16.28 -9.25
CA SER A 193 16.33 -17.65 -9.61
C SER A 193 15.70 -18.69 -8.66
N CYS A 194 15.55 -18.36 -7.38
CA CYS A 194 14.86 -19.23 -6.41
C CYS A 194 13.35 -19.37 -6.68
N GLY A 195 12.70 -18.35 -7.25
CA GLY A 195 11.29 -18.42 -7.60
C GLY A 195 11.00 -19.08 -8.95
N GLU A 196 11.96 -19.08 -9.88
CA GLU A 196 11.78 -19.71 -11.20
C GLU A 196 12.22 -21.19 -11.21
N HIS A 197 13.42 -21.48 -10.66
CA HIS A 197 14.00 -22.83 -10.62
C HIS A 197 14.78 -23.06 -9.32
N PRO A 198 14.11 -23.36 -8.19
CA PRO A 198 14.76 -23.50 -6.88
C PRO A 198 15.82 -24.62 -6.85
N GLN A 199 15.61 -25.72 -7.56
CA GLN A 199 16.58 -26.82 -7.63
C GLN A 199 17.87 -26.40 -8.34
N ALA A 200 17.76 -25.68 -9.47
CA ALA A 200 18.91 -25.17 -10.18
C ALA A 200 19.65 -24.07 -9.37
N ALA A 201 18.93 -23.26 -8.61
CA ALA A 201 19.55 -22.29 -7.70
C ALA A 201 20.33 -22.99 -6.57
N ALA A 202 19.78 -24.08 -6.01
CA ALA A 202 20.43 -24.88 -4.99
C ALA A 202 21.69 -25.59 -5.49
N SER A 203 21.70 -26.10 -6.73
CA SER A 203 22.86 -26.81 -7.31
C SER A 203 24.10 -25.91 -7.49
N VAL A 204 23.90 -24.60 -7.64
CA VAL A 204 24.99 -23.61 -7.69
C VAL A 204 25.30 -22.97 -6.33
N GLY A 205 24.84 -23.58 -5.23
CA GLY A 205 25.16 -23.17 -3.86
C GLY A 205 24.33 -22.01 -3.31
N ILE A 206 23.22 -21.61 -3.97
CA ILE A 206 22.33 -20.59 -3.43
C ILE A 206 21.38 -21.22 -2.40
N SER A 207 21.36 -20.67 -1.18
CA SER A 207 20.41 -21.11 -0.15
C SER A 207 18.99 -20.61 -0.47
N VAL A 208 18.18 -21.45 -1.09
CA VAL A 208 16.76 -21.18 -1.41
C VAL A 208 15.99 -20.83 -0.14
N TYR A 209 16.28 -21.52 0.96
CA TYR A 209 15.67 -21.27 2.26
C TYR A 209 15.84 -19.82 2.71
N LYS A 210 17.09 -19.32 2.72
CA LYS A 210 17.40 -17.94 3.10
C LYS A 210 16.73 -16.93 2.15
N MET A 211 16.71 -17.20 0.86
CA MET A 211 16.10 -16.29 -0.11
C MET A 211 14.58 -16.19 0.07
N ARG A 212 13.89 -17.29 0.34
CA ARG A 212 12.46 -17.32 0.63
C ARG A 212 12.14 -16.52 1.91
N TYR A 213 12.88 -16.74 3.00
CA TYR A 213 12.73 -15.95 4.22
C TYR A 213 12.90 -14.45 3.97
N MET A 214 13.96 -14.06 3.27
CA MET A 214 14.20 -12.65 2.95
C MET A 214 13.07 -12.05 2.10
N GLY A 215 12.55 -12.78 1.12
CA GLY A 215 11.41 -12.35 0.32
C GLY A 215 10.16 -12.10 1.16
N VAL A 216 9.82 -13.02 2.07
CA VAL A 216 8.67 -12.88 2.98
C VAL A 216 8.87 -11.74 3.97
N LEU A 217 10.06 -11.58 4.55
CA LEU A 217 10.38 -10.50 5.48
C LEU A 217 10.27 -9.11 4.84
N ILE A 218 10.82 -8.94 3.63
CA ILE A 218 10.69 -7.69 2.86
C ILE A 218 9.21 -7.43 2.57
N SER A 219 8.45 -8.45 2.19
CA SER A 219 7.02 -8.34 1.97
C SER A 219 6.28 -7.87 3.22
N GLY A 220 6.58 -8.46 4.37
CA GLY A 220 6.01 -8.07 5.65
C GLY A 220 6.37 -6.65 6.05
N ALA A 221 7.63 -6.24 5.87
CA ALA A 221 8.09 -4.88 6.11
C ALA A 221 7.29 -3.85 5.31
N LEU A 222 7.17 -4.07 4.00
CA LEU A 222 6.46 -3.15 3.10
C LEU A 222 4.94 -3.18 3.33
N ALA A 223 4.36 -4.34 3.64
CA ALA A 223 2.94 -4.42 3.99
C ALA A 223 2.64 -3.68 5.31
N GLY A 224 3.49 -3.82 6.33
CA GLY A 224 3.37 -3.08 7.58
C GLY A 224 3.41 -1.56 7.38
N ILE A 225 4.40 -1.06 6.63
CA ILE A 225 4.47 0.36 6.24
C ILE A 225 3.22 0.77 5.47
N GLY A 226 2.82 -0.01 4.47
CA GLY A 226 1.64 0.27 3.63
C GLY A 226 0.35 0.40 4.43
N GLY A 227 0.19 -0.38 5.53
CA GLY A 227 -0.92 -0.26 6.44
C GLY A 227 -1.01 1.12 7.10
N LEU A 228 0.08 1.60 7.68
CA LEU A 228 0.13 2.94 8.31
C LEU A 228 -0.03 4.05 7.26
N VAL A 229 0.62 3.92 6.10
CA VAL A 229 0.53 4.88 4.98
C VAL A 229 -0.90 5.02 4.47
N TYR A 230 -1.69 3.94 4.51
CA TYR A 230 -3.11 3.98 4.16
C TYR A 230 -3.97 4.66 5.23
N ILE A 231 -3.77 4.32 6.51
CA ILE A 231 -4.64 4.76 7.60
C ILE A 231 -4.52 6.26 7.84
N ILE A 232 -3.30 6.81 7.86
CA ILE A 232 -3.04 8.22 8.20
C ILE A 232 -3.86 9.21 7.37
N PRO A 233 -3.89 9.16 6.02
CA PRO A 233 -4.65 10.12 5.23
C PRO A 233 -6.14 9.81 5.12
N THR A 234 -6.57 8.58 5.42
CA THR A 234 -7.95 8.13 5.15
C THR A 234 -8.84 8.09 6.38
N SER A 235 -8.27 8.16 7.58
CA SER A 235 -9.02 8.01 8.84
C SER A 235 -8.50 8.96 9.92
N THR A 236 -9.34 9.24 10.89
CA THR A 236 -8.97 9.95 12.15
C THR A 236 -8.92 9.01 13.34
N SER A 237 -9.33 7.77 13.15
CA SER A 237 -9.26 6.71 14.15
C SER A 237 -9.01 5.37 13.46
N PHE A 238 -8.24 4.50 14.10
CA PHE A 238 -7.99 3.15 13.63
C PHE A 238 -9.05 2.18 14.18
N ASN A 239 -9.74 1.49 13.27
CA ASN A 239 -10.84 0.55 13.56
C ASN A 239 -10.48 -0.91 13.22
N ALA A 240 -9.22 -1.28 13.30
CA ALA A 240 -8.69 -2.61 12.97
C ALA A 240 -8.99 -3.08 11.53
N SER A 241 -9.08 -2.15 10.58
CA SER A 241 -9.33 -2.47 9.18
C SER A 241 -8.51 -1.58 8.28
N VAL A 242 -8.07 -2.13 7.16
CA VAL A 242 -7.49 -1.39 6.02
C VAL A 242 -8.35 -1.52 4.76
N SER A 243 -9.65 -1.80 4.96
CA SER A 243 -10.69 -1.76 3.91
C SER A 243 -10.37 -2.60 2.66
N GLY A 244 -9.71 -3.76 2.83
CA GLY A 244 -9.38 -4.68 1.74
C GLY A 244 -8.20 -4.23 0.87
N TYR A 245 -7.40 -3.25 1.31
CA TYR A 245 -6.27 -2.73 0.53
C TYR A 245 -5.17 -3.76 0.30
N GLY A 246 -4.97 -4.71 1.22
CA GLY A 246 -4.03 -5.81 1.02
C GLY A 246 -4.45 -6.75 -0.11
N PHE A 247 -5.75 -7.06 -0.21
CA PHE A 247 -6.30 -7.84 -1.32
C PHE A 247 -6.26 -7.06 -2.64
N LEU A 248 -6.55 -5.76 -2.61
CA LEU A 248 -6.44 -4.92 -3.78
C LEU A 248 -4.98 -4.80 -4.26
N ALA A 249 -4.02 -4.79 -3.34
CA ALA A 249 -2.59 -4.81 -3.67
C ALA A 249 -2.15 -6.12 -4.36
N LEU A 250 -2.76 -7.27 -4.01
CA LEU A 250 -2.56 -8.52 -4.77
C LEU A 250 -3.07 -8.38 -6.21
N ALA A 251 -4.22 -7.75 -6.43
CA ALA A 251 -4.69 -7.47 -7.78
C ALA A 251 -3.69 -6.57 -8.53
N VAL A 252 -3.23 -5.47 -7.90
CA VAL A 252 -2.19 -4.58 -8.46
C VAL A 252 -0.92 -5.36 -8.83
N LEU A 253 -0.49 -6.31 -8.00
CA LEU A 253 0.67 -7.17 -8.24
C LEU A 253 0.49 -8.03 -9.50
N ILE A 254 -0.66 -8.72 -9.61
CA ILE A 254 -1.00 -9.58 -10.74
C ILE A 254 -1.06 -8.75 -12.04
N PHE A 255 -1.74 -7.59 -12.04
CA PHE A 255 -1.79 -6.67 -13.18
C PHE A 255 -0.42 -6.10 -13.54
N GLY A 256 0.39 -5.82 -12.52
CA GLY A 256 1.76 -5.40 -12.67
C GLY A 256 2.71 -6.49 -13.17
N GLN A 257 2.23 -7.75 -13.32
CA GLN A 257 3.01 -8.89 -13.84
C GLN A 257 4.35 -9.04 -13.09
N TRP A 258 4.36 -8.82 -11.78
CA TRP A 258 5.57 -8.87 -10.94
C TRP A 258 6.73 -7.99 -11.44
N LYS A 259 6.42 -6.89 -12.13
CA LYS A 259 7.40 -5.90 -12.64
C LYS A 259 7.15 -4.54 -11.97
N PRO A 260 8.12 -3.95 -11.26
CA PRO A 260 7.92 -2.72 -10.49
C PRO A 260 7.30 -1.57 -11.30
N GLY A 261 7.77 -1.33 -12.52
CA GLY A 261 7.21 -0.28 -13.39
C GLY A 261 5.76 -0.51 -13.78
N LYS A 262 5.37 -1.78 -14.04
CA LYS A 262 3.96 -2.12 -14.32
C LYS A 262 3.10 -2.09 -13.06
N ILE A 263 3.67 -2.44 -11.90
CA ILE A 263 3.00 -2.32 -10.59
C ILE A 263 2.66 -0.86 -10.32
N LEU A 264 3.56 0.09 -10.63
CA LEU A 264 3.25 1.51 -10.53
C LEU A 264 2.04 1.91 -11.39
N LEU A 265 2.02 1.50 -12.65
CA LEU A 265 0.89 1.81 -13.56
C LEU A 265 -0.43 1.19 -13.05
N ALA A 266 -0.39 -0.05 -12.58
CA ALA A 266 -1.54 -0.70 -11.98
C ALA A 266 -1.99 0.02 -10.69
N ALA A 267 -1.07 0.40 -9.81
CA ALA A 267 -1.38 1.13 -8.59
C ALA A 267 -2.03 2.51 -8.89
N LEU A 268 -1.53 3.23 -9.89
CA LEU A 268 -2.13 4.49 -10.35
C LEU A 268 -3.53 4.27 -10.92
N PHE A 269 -3.73 3.22 -11.73
CA PHE A 269 -5.05 2.88 -12.27
C PHE A 269 -6.07 2.62 -11.16
N PHE A 270 -5.75 1.75 -10.20
CA PHE A 270 -6.63 1.46 -9.06
C PHE A 270 -6.81 2.67 -8.14
N GLY A 271 -5.77 3.50 -7.99
CA GLY A 271 -5.84 4.77 -7.26
C GLY A 271 -6.83 5.74 -7.89
N ILE A 272 -6.84 5.87 -9.23
CA ILE A 272 -7.85 6.67 -9.97
C ILE A 272 -9.25 6.13 -9.72
N MET A 273 -9.45 4.81 -9.85
CA MET A 273 -10.76 4.18 -9.61
C MET A 273 -11.25 4.43 -8.18
N LYS A 274 -10.35 4.35 -7.20
CA LYS A 274 -10.66 4.64 -5.80
C LYS A 274 -10.95 6.12 -5.56
N THR A 275 -10.23 7.01 -6.23
CA THR A 275 -10.49 8.46 -6.17
C THR A 275 -11.88 8.79 -6.70
N ILE A 276 -12.25 8.26 -7.85
CA ILE A 276 -13.59 8.42 -8.42
C ILE A 276 -14.65 7.89 -7.44
N SER A 277 -14.42 6.71 -6.88
CA SER A 277 -15.30 6.09 -5.90
C SER A 277 -15.47 6.90 -4.61
N SER A 278 -14.44 7.63 -4.18
CA SER A 278 -14.45 8.38 -2.92
C SER A 278 -14.85 9.85 -3.10
N ALA A 279 -14.53 10.45 -4.24
CA ALA A 279 -14.71 11.87 -4.52
C ALA A 279 -15.89 12.16 -5.50
N TYR A 280 -16.73 11.17 -5.81
CA TYR A 280 -17.83 11.30 -6.80
C TYR A 280 -18.74 12.50 -6.51
N SER A 281 -19.04 12.78 -5.24
CA SER A 281 -19.90 13.92 -4.85
C SER A 281 -19.26 15.30 -5.07
N GLY A 282 -17.93 15.35 -5.15
CA GLY A 282 -17.17 16.58 -5.45
C GLY A 282 -16.90 16.79 -6.94
N ILE A 283 -17.26 15.82 -7.80
CA ILE A 283 -17.13 15.91 -9.25
C ILE A 283 -18.50 16.25 -9.83
N PRO A 284 -18.74 17.48 -10.36
CA PRO A 284 -20.07 17.92 -10.75
C PRO A 284 -20.78 16.97 -11.72
N ILE A 285 -20.07 16.49 -12.73
CA ILE A 285 -20.62 15.55 -13.74
C ILE A 285 -21.11 14.24 -13.08
N LEU A 286 -20.41 13.71 -12.09
CA LEU A 286 -20.79 12.45 -11.43
C LEU A 286 -21.90 12.66 -10.39
N ALA A 287 -21.93 13.80 -9.73
CA ALA A 287 -22.96 14.15 -8.76
C ALA A 287 -24.33 14.30 -9.42
N ASP A 288 -24.40 14.84 -10.66
CA ASP A 288 -25.62 15.09 -11.40
C ASP A 288 -26.32 13.80 -11.90
N PHE A 289 -25.60 12.68 -11.99
CA PHE A 289 -26.21 11.40 -12.41
C PHE A 289 -27.19 10.79 -11.40
N GLY A 290 -27.23 11.28 -10.16
CA GLY A 290 -28.13 10.76 -9.12
C GLY A 290 -27.94 9.30 -8.74
N ILE A 291 -26.77 8.72 -9.08
CA ILE A 291 -26.46 7.31 -8.83
C ILE A 291 -26.12 7.12 -7.34
N PRO A 292 -26.68 6.09 -6.66
CA PRO A 292 -26.37 5.80 -5.26
C PRO A 292 -24.86 5.62 -5.00
N SER A 293 -24.37 6.12 -3.86
CA SER A 293 -22.95 6.04 -3.46
C SER A 293 -22.38 4.62 -3.47
N SER A 294 -23.24 3.64 -3.21
CA SER A 294 -22.88 2.21 -3.21
C SER A 294 -22.34 1.73 -4.56
N ILE A 295 -22.91 2.23 -5.67
CA ILE A 295 -22.49 1.86 -7.03
C ILE A 295 -21.08 2.43 -7.31
N TYR A 296 -20.82 3.68 -6.91
CA TYR A 296 -19.47 4.26 -7.06
C TYR A 296 -18.42 3.49 -6.25
N LYS A 297 -18.77 2.98 -5.07
CA LYS A 297 -17.88 2.15 -4.23
C LYS A 297 -17.55 0.79 -4.86
N MET A 298 -18.37 0.30 -5.80
CA MET A 298 -18.10 -0.96 -6.53
C MET A 298 -17.12 -0.78 -7.68
N ILE A 299 -16.85 0.44 -8.15
CA ILE A 299 -16.00 0.71 -9.33
C ILE A 299 -14.63 0.02 -9.25
N PRO A 300 -13.83 0.09 -8.17
CA PRO A 300 -12.53 -0.57 -8.11
C PRO A 300 -12.62 -2.09 -8.26
N TYR A 301 -13.66 -2.71 -7.68
CA TYR A 301 -13.87 -4.16 -7.71
C TYR A 301 -14.33 -4.62 -9.09
N LEU A 302 -15.26 -3.89 -9.72
CA LEU A 302 -15.70 -4.15 -11.09
C LEU A 302 -14.55 -4.00 -12.09
N ALA A 303 -13.74 -2.94 -11.94
CA ALA A 303 -12.54 -2.75 -12.74
C ALA A 303 -11.57 -3.94 -12.60
N THR A 304 -11.40 -4.47 -11.37
CA THR A 304 -10.59 -5.67 -11.13
C THR A 304 -11.11 -6.86 -11.93
N LEU A 305 -12.41 -7.14 -11.89
CA LEU A 305 -13.02 -8.27 -12.59
C LEU A 305 -12.88 -8.11 -14.12
N ILE A 306 -13.15 -6.92 -14.65
CA ILE A 306 -13.05 -6.65 -16.10
C ILE A 306 -11.61 -6.85 -16.58
N VAL A 307 -10.63 -6.28 -15.88
CA VAL A 307 -9.24 -6.39 -16.30
C VAL A 307 -8.72 -7.82 -16.13
N LEU A 308 -9.14 -8.56 -15.09
CA LEU A 308 -8.84 -10.00 -14.97
C LEU A 308 -9.40 -10.79 -16.15
N ALA A 309 -10.64 -10.55 -16.54
CA ALA A 309 -11.27 -11.22 -17.67
C ALA A 309 -10.55 -10.93 -18.99
N LEU A 310 -10.03 -9.73 -19.16
CA LEU A 310 -9.30 -9.33 -20.39
C LEU A 310 -7.85 -9.85 -20.42
N ASN A 311 -7.23 -10.08 -19.28
CA ASN A 311 -5.78 -10.35 -19.19
C ASN A 311 -5.42 -11.83 -19.01
N THR A 312 -6.28 -12.76 -19.48
CA THR A 312 -6.11 -14.21 -19.30
C THR A 312 -4.91 -14.83 -20.03
N LYS A 313 -4.29 -14.13 -20.97
CA LYS A 313 -3.23 -14.70 -21.85
C LYS A 313 -1.78 -14.36 -21.46
N GLY A 314 -1.50 -13.59 -20.42
CA GLY A 314 -0.14 -13.03 -20.25
C GLY A 314 0.47 -13.04 -18.84
N SER A 315 -0.25 -13.34 -17.78
CA SER A 315 0.31 -13.32 -16.43
C SER A 315 0.67 -14.72 -15.95
N GLN A 316 1.92 -15.14 -16.16
CA GLN A 316 2.45 -16.33 -15.51
C GLN A 316 3.10 -15.90 -14.19
N ALA A 317 2.58 -16.41 -13.07
CA ALA A 317 3.24 -16.30 -11.77
C ALA A 317 4.60 -16.99 -11.82
N PRO A 318 5.59 -16.56 -11.00
CA PRO A 318 6.84 -17.29 -10.84
C PRO A 318 6.54 -18.76 -10.52
N LYS A 319 7.27 -19.67 -11.17
CA LYS A 319 7.13 -21.11 -10.97
C LYS A 319 7.88 -21.49 -9.70
N ALA A 320 7.21 -21.64 -8.58
CA ALA A 320 7.84 -22.08 -7.33
C ALA A 320 7.35 -23.45 -6.94
#